data_de688b92b8d9da343d98108055bcfd14
#
_entry.id   de688b92b8d9da343d98108055bcfd14
#
_cell.length_a   1.000
_cell.length_b   1.000
_cell.length_c   1.000
_cell.angle_alpha   90.00
_cell.angle_beta   90.00
_cell.angle_gamma   90.00
#
_symmetry.space_group_name_H-M   'P 1'
#
loop_
_entity.id
_entity.type
_entity.pdbx_description
1 polymer ?
#
loop_
_entity_poly.entity_id
_entity_poly.type
_entity_poly.pdbx_seq_one_letter_code
_entity_poly.pdbx_strand_id
1 'polypeptide(L)'
;LEQSKKPLIYFSDYCEVRNGKKVISNQLLKIKRILLFPLRAKALQNSRFVRRRSLSLGSGICCPAVTYAKNNLPNPVFQVRYRSDEDWEAWERISKLKGAFLYDPTIQMGHRIHEESETSIILGDNARNKEDYEMFCKFWPKCIAKILAKLYSKSENSNKMS
;
A
#
# COMPACT_ATOMS: atom_id res chain seq x y z
N LEU A 1 -29.46 11.51 -1.44
CA LEU A 1 -28.53 12.35 -0.64
C LEU A 1 -27.15 11.70 -0.75
N GLU A 2 -26.38 12.09 -1.77
CA GLU A 2 -24.95 11.81 -1.82
C GLU A 2 -24.31 12.59 -0.67
N GLN A 3 -24.06 11.91 0.44
CA GLN A 3 -23.17 12.44 1.46
C GLN A 3 -21.84 12.68 0.79
N SER A 4 -21.46 13.95 0.64
CA SER A 4 -20.16 14.33 0.12
C SER A 4 -19.09 13.63 0.96
N LYS A 5 -18.51 12.59 0.40
CA LYS A 5 -17.49 11.80 1.11
C LYS A 5 -16.28 12.70 1.28
N LYS A 6 -15.93 13.07 2.51
CA LYS A 6 -14.71 13.81 2.81
C LYS A 6 -13.51 12.99 2.28
N PRO A 7 -12.83 13.40 1.19
CA PRO A 7 -11.72 12.64 0.66
C PRO A 7 -10.54 12.71 1.62
N LEU A 8 -9.84 11.60 1.81
CA LEU A 8 -8.55 11.55 2.50
C LEU A 8 -7.43 11.42 1.47
N ILE A 9 -7.50 10.36 0.67
CA ILE A 9 -6.63 10.11 -0.45
C ILE A 9 -7.45 9.66 -1.66
N TYR A 10 -6.96 9.99 -2.85
CA TYR A 10 -7.35 9.38 -4.12
C TYR A 10 -6.15 8.59 -4.65
N PHE A 11 -6.38 7.42 -5.18
CA PHE A 11 -5.34 6.65 -5.85
C PHE A 11 -5.91 5.78 -6.96
N SER A 12 -5.08 5.54 -7.97
CA SER A 12 -5.43 4.69 -9.10
C SER A 12 -4.68 3.37 -9.06
N ASP A 13 -5.09 2.43 -9.93
CA ASP A 13 -4.26 1.29 -10.27
C ASP A 13 -3.05 1.74 -11.11
N TYR A 14 -2.05 0.88 -11.22
CA TYR A 14 -0.81 1.17 -11.92
C TYR A 14 -0.28 -0.04 -12.68
N CYS A 15 0.64 0.20 -13.61
CA CYS A 15 1.48 -0.83 -14.21
C CYS A 15 2.95 -0.60 -13.83
N GLU A 16 3.78 -1.63 -13.94
CA GLU A 16 5.21 -1.47 -13.84
C GLU A 16 5.81 -1.16 -15.21
N VAL A 17 6.90 -0.39 -15.22
CA VAL A 17 7.71 -0.14 -16.40
C VAL A 17 9.10 -0.72 -16.14
N ARG A 18 9.42 -1.82 -16.78
CA ARG A 18 10.69 -2.54 -16.66
C ARG A 18 11.40 -2.51 -18.00
N ASN A 19 12.63 -1.99 -18.05
CA ASN A 19 13.42 -1.87 -19.29
C ASN A 19 12.63 -1.25 -20.47
N GLY A 20 11.87 -0.19 -20.18
CA GLY A 20 11.04 0.51 -21.16
C GLY A 20 9.74 -0.20 -21.55
N LYS A 21 9.48 -1.42 -21.07
CA LYS A 21 8.27 -2.18 -21.37
C LYS A 21 7.24 -2.06 -20.25
N LYS A 22 5.96 -1.92 -20.61
CA LYS A 22 4.84 -1.91 -19.66
C LYS A 22 4.47 -3.34 -19.25
N VAL A 23 4.50 -3.61 -17.94
CA VAL A 23 4.03 -4.85 -17.33
C VAL A 23 2.72 -4.55 -16.62
N ILE A 24 1.62 -4.90 -17.25
CA ILE A 24 0.26 -4.62 -16.76
C ILE A 24 -0.16 -5.64 -15.69
N SER A 25 0.39 -6.86 -15.73
CA SER A 25 0.02 -7.94 -14.81
C SER A 25 1.23 -8.83 -14.53
N ASN A 26 1.49 -9.03 -13.24
CA ASN A 26 2.38 -10.05 -12.69
C ASN A 26 1.77 -10.53 -11.37
N GLN A 27 2.42 -11.49 -10.70
CA GLN A 27 1.90 -12.05 -9.44
C GLN A 27 1.72 -10.97 -8.35
N LEU A 28 2.68 -10.07 -8.20
CA LEU A 28 2.63 -8.99 -7.22
C LEU A 28 1.45 -8.03 -7.48
N LEU A 29 1.28 -7.58 -8.73
CA LEU A 29 0.18 -6.70 -9.12
C LEU A 29 -1.19 -7.37 -8.91
N LYS A 30 -1.30 -8.68 -9.20
CA LYS A 30 -2.52 -9.45 -8.92
C LYS A 30 -2.86 -9.47 -7.43
N ILE A 31 -1.87 -9.75 -6.58
CA ILE A 31 -2.06 -9.75 -5.12
C ILE A 31 -2.52 -8.36 -4.65
N LYS A 32 -1.85 -7.30 -5.06
CA LYS A 32 -2.22 -5.92 -4.70
C LYS A 32 -3.66 -5.58 -5.13
N ARG A 33 -4.07 -5.96 -6.33
CA ARG A 33 -5.45 -5.77 -6.81
C ARG A 33 -6.47 -6.56 -6.01
N ILE A 34 -6.13 -7.77 -5.54
CA ILE A 34 -6.98 -8.56 -4.66
C ILE A 34 -7.16 -7.85 -3.32
N LEU A 35 -6.09 -7.31 -2.73
CA LEU A 35 -6.17 -6.56 -1.47
C LEU A 35 -7.06 -5.31 -1.60
N LEU A 36 -7.02 -4.64 -2.75
CA LEU A 36 -7.79 -3.43 -3.03
C LEU A 36 -9.20 -3.71 -3.58
N PHE A 37 -9.51 -4.97 -3.90
CA PHE A 37 -10.79 -5.34 -4.54
C PHE A 37 -12.02 -4.80 -3.80
N PRO A 38 -12.13 -4.86 -2.46
CA PRO A 38 -13.29 -4.33 -1.75
C PRO A 38 -13.49 -2.81 -1.95
N LEU A 39 -12.40 -2.06 -2.21
CA LEU A 39 -12.46 -0.61 -2.44
C LEU A 39 -12.95 -0.24 -3.85
N ARG A 40 -13.12 -1.19 -4.76
CA ARG A 40 -13.78 -0.95 -6.06
C ARG A 40 -15.24 -0.54 -5.88
N ALA A 41 -15.89 -1.05 -4.85
CA ALA A 41 -17.25 -0.63 -4.51
C ALA A 41 -17.24 0.75 -3.84
N LYS A 42 -17.72 1.78 -4.54
CA LYS A 42 -17.74 3.18 -4.07
C LYS A 42 -18.37 3.34 -2.68
N ALA A 43 -19.39 2.54 -2.35
CA ALA A 43 -20.04 2.56 -1.05
C ALA A 43 -19.08 2.14 0.10
N LEU A 44 -18.10 1.27 -0.17
CA LEU A 44 -17.18 0.76 0.83
C LEU A 44 -15.93 1.66 1.05
N GLN A 45 -15.67 2.60 0.15
CA GLN A 45 -14.51 3.50 0.22
C GLN A 45 -14.51 4.39 1.48
N ASN A 46 -15.69 4.65 2.05
CA ASN A 46 -15.85 5.40 3.30
C ASN A 46 -15.79 4.51 4.56
N SER A 47 -15.80 3.19 4.41
CA SER A 47 -15.76 2.25 5.53
C SER A 47 -14.34 2.14 6.11
N ARG A 48 -14.20 2.55 7.39
CA ARG A 48 -12.93 2.41 8.13
C ARG A 48 -12.51 0.94 8.21
N PHE A 49 -13.45 0.04 8.44
CA PHE A 49 -13.18 -1.38 8.52
C PHE A 49 -12.59 -1.91 7.20
N VAL A 50 -13.23 -1.59 6.06
CA VAL A 50 -12.78 -2.06 4.74
C VAL A 50 -11.40 -1.52 4.40
N ARG A 51 -11.15 -0.20 4.60
CA ARG A 51 -9.83 0.40 4.37
C ARG A 51 -8.73 -0.30 5.17
N ARG A 52 -9.00 -0.55 6.47
CA ARG A 52 -8.03 -1.22 7.34
C ARG A 52 -7.80 -2.67 6.91
N ARG A 53 -8.84 -3.38 6.49
CA ARG A 53 -8.71 -4.76 6.00
C ARG A 53 -7.92 -4.84 4.69
N SER A 54 -8.11 -3.89 3.78
CA SER A 54 -7.33 -3.81 2.53
C SER A 54 -5.83 -3.58 2.77
N LEU A 55 -5.45 -3.03 3.92
CA LEU A 55 -4.06 -2.79 4.33
C LEU A 55 -3.50 -3.87 5.25
N SER A 56 -4.32 -4.79 5.75
CA SER A 56 -3.93 -5.69 6.85
C SER A 56 -3.02 -6.85 6.45
N LEU A 57 -2.89 -7.12 5.16
CA LEU A 57 -2.05 -8.19 4.61
C LEU A 57 -0.91 -7.65 3.72
N GLY A 58 -0.68 -6.35 3.73
CA GLY A 58 0.36 -5.69 2.97
C GLY A 58 -0.10 -4.37 2.35
N SER A 59 0.83 -3.55 1.84
CA SER A 59 0.51 -2.32 1.13
C SER A 59 0.18 -2.61 -0.33
N GLY A 60 -1.12 -2.55 -0.68
CA GLY A 60 -1.57 -2.61 -2.08
C GLY A 60 -1.50 -1.27 -2.80
N ILE A 61 -1.41 -0.16 -2.06
CA ILE A 61 -1.44 1.20 -2.60
C ILE A 61 -0.03 1.59 -3.06
N CYS A 62 0.09 1.99 -4.32
CA CYS A 62 1.36 2.47 -4.87
C CYS A 62 1.52 3.96 -4.53
N CYS A 63 2.53 4.32 -3.75
CA CYS A 63 2.74 5.69 -3.25
C CYS A 63 2.76 6.74 -4.37
N PRO A 64 3.47 6.57 -5.49
CA PRO A 64 3.46 7.54 -6.59
C PRO A 64 2.11 7.72 -7.29
N ALA A 65 1.14 6.80 -7.10
CA ALA A 65 -0.19 6.89 -7.67
C ALA A 65 -1.21 7.61 -6.76
N VAL A 66 -0.74 8.22 -5.65
CA VAL A 66 -1.62 8.79 -4.63
C VAL A 66 -1.68 10.31 -4.73
N THR A 67 -2.90 10.83 -4.69
CA THR A 67 -3.20 12.26 -4.51
C THR A 67 -3.78 12.48 -3.12
N TYR A 68 -3.27 13.49 -2.42
CA TYR A 68 -3.58 13.78 -1.01
C TYR A 68 -4.56 14.94 -0.88
N ALA A 69 -5.62 14.76 -0.13
CA ALA A 69 -6.49 15.86 0.29
C ALA A 69 -5.86 16.58 1.50
N LYS A 70 -4.83 17.38 1.26
CA LYS A 70 -3.95 17.99 2.27
C LYS A 70 -4.71 18.61 3.44
N ASN A 71 -5.80 19.33 3.19
CA ASN A 71 -6.60 19.99 4.21
C ASN A 71 -7.36 19.02 5.13
N ASN A 72 -7.44 17.73 4.76
CA ASN A 72 -8.15 16.70 5.50
C ASN A 72 -7.20 15.73 6.22
N LEU A 73 -5.89 15.93 6.07
CA LEU A 73 -4.84 15.05 6.59
C LEU A 73 -4.00 15.73 7.66
N PRO A 74 -3.39 14.96 8.57
CA PRO A 74 -2.41 15.50 9.50
C PRO A 74 -1.16 15.99 8.75
N ASN A 75 -0.51 16.97 9.31
CA ASN A 75 0.77 17.49 8.82
C ASN A 75 1.85 17.22 9.88
N PRO A 76 2.92 16.48 9.57
CA PRO A 76 3.25 15.87 8.27
C PRO A 76 2.41 14.61 7.96
N VAL A 77 2.23 14.34 6.67
CA VAL A 77 1.55 13.11 6.18
C VAL A 77 2.43 11.89 6.41
N PHE A 78 3.72 11.99 6.15
CA PHE A 78 4.72 10.94 6.37
C PHE A 78 5.50 11.21 7.65
N GLN A 79 5.88 10.14 8.36
CA GLN A 79 6.70 10.19 9.56
C GLN A 79 8.05 9.52 9.30
N VAL A 80 9.14 10.16 9.68
CA VAL A 80 10.53 9.68 9.48
C VAL A 80 10.87 8.52 10.44
N ARG A 81 9.93 7.62 10.70
CA ARG A 81 10.15 6.49 11.60
C ARG A 81 10.55 5.21 10.85
N TYR A 82 9.94 5.01 9.71
CA TYR A 82 10.14 3.85 8.85
C TYR A 82 10.90 4.27 7.59
N ARG A 83 11.78 3.41 7.11
CA ARG A 83 12.52 3.62 5.88
C ARG A 83 11.88 2.89 4.70
N SER A 84 11.39 1.66 4.95
CA SER A 84 10.80 0.80 3.92
C SER A 84 9.28 0.93 3.85
N ASP A 85 8.63 1.00 5.01
CA ASP A 85 7.18 0.96 5.17
C ASP A 85 6.57 2.33 5.50
N GLU A 86 7.25 3.40 5.13
CA GLU A 86 6.83 4.78 5.36
C GLU A 86 5.45 5.06 4.75
N ASP A 87 5.21 4.58 3.54
CA ASP A 87 3.94 4.72 2.84
C ASP A 87 2.85 3.86 3.50
N TRP A 88 3.14 2.60 3.82
CA TRP A 88 2.18 1.71 4.48
C TRP A 88 1.78 2.22 5.87
N GLU A 89 2.74 2.76 6.63
CA GLU A 89 2.48 3.43 7.90
C GLU A 89 1.53 4.63 7.72
N ALA A 90 1.82 5.48 6.74
CA ALA A 90 0.97 6.63 6.45
C ALA A 90 -0.47 6.20 6.10
N TRP A 91 -0.63 5.18 5.24
CA TRP A 91 -1.96 4.66 4.90
C TRP A 91 -2.68 4.05 6.10
N GLU A 92 -1.98 3.31 6.96
CA GLU A 92 -2.54 2.74 8.19
C GLU A 92 -3.09 3.84 9.09
N ARG A 93 -2.32 4.88 9.32
CA ARG A 93 -2.69 6.02 10.16
C ARG A 93 -3.86 6.82 9.57
N ILE A 94 -3.80 7.13 8.28
CA ILE A 94 -4.86 7.84 7.56
C ILE A 94 -6.14 6.99 7.51
N SER A 95 -6.04 5.67 7.42
CA SER A 95 -7.20 4.77 7.38
C SER A 95 -8.09 4.86 8.62
N LYS A 96 -7.58 5.35 9.74
CA LYS A 96 -8.32 5.55 11.00
C LYS A 96 -9.15 6.83 11.01
N LEU A 97 -8.85 7.78 10.15
CA LEU A 97 -9.53 9.06 10.10
C LEU A 97 -10.97 8.93 9.55
N LYS A 98 -11.83 9.91 9.85
CA LYS A 98 -13.16 10.00 9.23
C LYS A 98 -13.02 10.54 7.81
N GLY A 99 -13.49 9.78 6.81
CA GLY A 99 -13.41 10.16 5.39
C GLY A 99 -13.28 8.94 4.49
N ALA A 100 -12.90 9.13 3.23
CA ALA A 100 -12.88 8.10 2.20
C ALA A 100 -11.48 7.90 1.58
N PHE A 101 -11.17 6.65 1.23
CA PHE A 101 -10.12 6.27 0.30
C PHE A 101 -10.75 6.10 -1.07
N LEU A 102 -10.55 7.07 -1.95
CA LEU A 102 -11.10 7.05 -3.29
C LEU A 102 -10.19 6.22 -4.20
N TYR A 103 -10.64 5.03 -4.57
CA TYR A 103 -9.89 4.13 -5.43
C TYR A 103 -10.50 4.06 -6.82
N ASP A 104 -9.67 4.29 -7.83
CA ASP A 104 -9.98 4.08 -9.24
C ASP A 104 -9.20 2.85 -9.75
N PRO A 105 -9.88 1.77 -10.17
CA PRO A 105 -9.20 0.57 -10.67
C PRO A 105 -8.60 0.73 -12.08
N THR A 106 -8.71 1.90 -12.70
CA THR A 106 -8.10 2.21 -13.99
C THR A 106 -6.59 2.43 -13.82
N ILE A 107 -5.79 1.86 -14.70
CA ILE A 107 -4.34 2.08 -14.72
C ILE A 107 -4.06 3.49 -15.23
N GLN A 108 -3.65 4.39 -14.33
CA GLN A 108 -3.35 5.79 -14.65
C GLN A 108 -1.88 6.15 -14.50
N MET A 109 -1.06 5.23 -13.95
CA MET A 109 0.35 5.50 -13.66
C MET A 109 1.24 4.31 -14.04
N GLY A 110 2.44 4.61 -14.57
CA GLY A 110 3.51 3.65 -14.79
C GLY A 110 4.60 3.80 -13.74
N HIS A 111 4.77 2.81 -12.87
CA HIS A 111 5.84 2.78 -11.87
C HIS A 111 7.11 2.19 -12.50
N ARG A 112 8.14 3.01 -12.66
CA ARG A 112 9.43 2.56 -13.18
C ARG A 112 10.16 1.72 -12.12
N ILE A 113 10.56 0.53 -12.53
CA ILE A 113 11.39 -0.37 -11.73
C ILE A 113 12.81 -0.34 -12.32
N HIS A 114 13.79 0.02 -11.52
CA HIS A 114 15.22 0.03 -11.87
C HIS A 114 16.08 -0.39 -10.65
N GLU A 115 17.30 -0.83 -10.92
CA GLU A 115 18.18 -1.42 -9.89
C GLU A 115 18.55 -0.42 -8.78
N GLU A 116 18.66 0.87 -9.12
CA GLU A 116 18.98 1.95 -8.19
C GLU A 116 17.76 2.50 -7.42
N SER A 117 16.57 1.88 -7.57
CA SER A 117 15.40 2.33 -6.79
C SER A 117 15.59 2.02 -5.31
N GLU A 118 15.14 2.91 -4.42
CA GLU A 118 15.16 2.70 -2.95
C GLU A 118 14.58 1.33 -2.57
N THR A 119 13.50 0.91 -3.20
CA THR A 119 12.92 -0.42 -3.00
C THR A 119 13.88 -1.55 -3.32
N SER A 120 14.69 -1.42 -4.38
CA SER A 120 15.67 -2.44 -4.77
C SER A 120 16.86 -2.51 -3.80
N ILE A 121 17.29 -1.37 -3.28
CA ILE A 121 18.41 -1.25 -2.34
C ILE A 121 18.02 -1.83 -0.95
N ILE A 122 16.80 -1.50 -0.47
CA ILE A 122 16.32 -1.85 0.87
C ILE A 122 15.97 -3.35 0.98
N LEU A 123 15.65 -4.01 -0.13
CA LEU A 123 15.23 -5.42 -0.15
C LEU A 123 16.29 -6.41 0.40
N GLY A 124 17.53 -5.97 0.68
CA GLY A 124 18.60 -6.76 1.27
C GLY A 124 18.77 -6.58 2.78
N ASP A 125 18.03 -5.69 3.44
CA ASP A 125 18.29 -5.29 4.81
C ASP A 125 17.35 -5.97 5.82
N ASN A 126 17.94 -6.48 6.92
CA ASN A 126 17.19 -7.01 8.06
C ASN A 126 16.27 -5.96 8.73
N ALA A 127 16.52 -4.68 8.53
CA ALA A 127 15.71 -3.58 9.02
C ALA A 127 14.28 -3.66 8.47
N ARG A 128 14.10 -4.02 7.19
CA ARG A 128 12.80 -4.16 6.56
C ARG A 128 11.94 -5.24 7.21
N ASN A 129 12.51 -6.41 7.50
CA ASN A 129 11.77 -7.49 8.16
C ASN A 129 11.21 -7.07 9.53
N LYS A 130 11.90 -6.18 10.22
CA LYS A 130 11.44 -5.61 11.49
C LYS A 130 10.30 -4.63 11.27
N GLU A 131 10.39 -3.77 10.26
CA GLU A 131 9.33 -2.81 9.93
C GLU A 131 8.06 -3.53 9.48
N ASP A 132 8.15 -4.52 8.58
CA ASP A 132 7.03 -5.38 8.17
C ASP A 132 6.33 -6.01 9.39
N TYR A 133 7.10 -6.58 10.33
CA TYR A 133 6.53 -7.16 11.55
C TYR A 133 5.81 -6.11 12.41
N GLU A 134 6.39 -4.93 12.60
CA GLU A 134 5.76 -3.83 13.33
C GLU A 134 4.47 -3.38 12.64
N MET A 135 4.45 -3.33 11.32
CA MET A 135 3.26 -3.00 10.55
C MET A 135 2.16 -4.05 10.71
N PHE A 136 2.49 -5.35 10.61
CA PHE A 136 1.50 -6.39 10.85
C PHE A 136 0.93 -6.37 12.28
N CYS A 137 1.74 -6.00 13.28
CA CYS A 137 1.28 -5.84 14.66
C CYS A 137 0.23 -4.72 14.84
N LYS A 138 0.12 -3.77 13.90
CA LYS A 138 -0.94 -2.75 13.91
C LYS A 138 -2.33 -3.30 13.53
N PHE A 139 -2.37 -4.49 12.92
CA PHE A 139 -3.59 -5.12 12.42
C PHE A 139 -3.91 -6.45 13.10
N TRP A 140 -2.87 -7.18 13.57
CA TRP A 140 -2.96 -8.55 14.03
C TRP A 140 -2.28 -8.77 15.38
N PRO A 141 -2.71 -9.77 16.18
CA PRO A 141 -1.96 -10.23 17.35
C PRO A 141 -0.54 -10.65 16.98
N LYS A 142 0.41 -10.49 17.90
CA LYS A 142 1.85 -10.73 17.67
C LYS A 142 2.16 -12.10 17.05
N CYS A 143 1.45 -13.17 17.45
CA CYS A 143 1.63 -14.51 16.91
C CYS A 143 1.30 -14.57 15.40
N ILE A 144 0.18 -13.98 14.99
CA ILE A 144 -0.24 -13.92 13.58
C ILE A 144 0.68 -12.97 12.80
N ALA A 145 1.00 -11.80 13.35
CA ALA A 145 1.90 -10.83 12.74
C ALA A 145 3.26 -11.44 12.39
N LYS A 146 3.82 -12.29 13.28
CA LYS A 146 5.09 -12.99 13.04
C LYS A 146 5.04 -13.95 11.84
N ILE A 147 3.93 -14.66 11.69
CA ILE A 147 3.72 -15.59 10.57
C ILE A 147 3.58 -14.79 9.27
N LEU A 148 2.77 -13.71 9.28
CA LEU A 148 2.54 -12.86 8.11
C LEU A 148 3.82 -12.18 7.64
N ALA A 149 4.62 -11.61 8.56
CA ALA A 149 5.89 -10.98 8.22
C ALA A 149 6.86 -11.97 7.55
N LYS A 150 6.95 -13.21 8.07
CA LYS A 150 7.78 -14.26 7.47
C LYS A 150 7.33 -14.65 6.05
N LEU A 151 6.02 -14.74 5.83
CA LEU A 151 5.46 -15.05 4.51
C LEU A 151 5.67 -13.90 3.53
N TYR A 152 5.50 -12.67 4.01
CA TYR A 152 5.66 -11.45 3.20
C TYR A 152 7.11 -11.31 2.71
N SER A 153 8.09 -11.41 3.61
CA SER A 153 9.52 -11.39 3.27
C SER A 153 9.90 -12.48 2.25
N LYS A 154 9.33 -13.69 2.39
CA LYS A 154 9.59 -14.78 1.44
C LYS A 154 9.02 -14.49 0.05
N SER A 155 7.84 -13.88 -0.03
CA SER A 155 7.21 -13.52 -1.32
C SER A 155 7.96 -12.43 -2.06
N GLU A 156 8.56 -11.48 -1.35
CA GLU A 156 9.38 -10.41 -1.94
C GLU A 156 10.68 -10.95 -2.53
N ASN A 157 11.33 -11.87 -1.83
CA ASN A 157 12.55 -12.49 -2.32
C ASN A 157 12.32 -13.34 -3.59
N SER A 158 11.16 -13.97 -3.74
CA SER A 158 10.81 -14.71 -4.96
C SER A 158 10.57 -13.80 -6.17
N ASN A 159 10.11 -12.56 -5.95
CA ASN A 159 9.88 -11.58 -7.02
C ASN A 159 11.17 -10.89 -7.53
N LYS A 160 12.30 -11.02 -6.80
CA LYS A 160 13.61 -10.52 -7.25
C LYS A 160 14.21 -11.42 -8.34
N MET A 161 13.91 -12.71 -8.31
CA MET A 161 14.51 -13.73 -9.19
C MET A 161 13.76 -13.92 -10.50
N SER A 162 12.71 -13.14 -10.75
CA SER A 162 11.91 -13.12 -11.98
C SER A 162 12.04 -11.75 -12.64
#